data_3f5eaa6139abf99689c18c90c1d527ff
#
_entry.id   3f5eaa6139abf99689c18c90c1d527ff
#
_cell.length_a   1.000
_cell.length_b   1.000
_cell.length_c   1.000
_cell.angle_alpha   90.00
_cell.angle_beta   90.00
_cell.angle_gamma   90.00
#
_symmetry.space_group_name_H-M   'P 1'
#
loop_
_entity.id
_entity.type
_entity.pdbx_description
1 polymer ?
#
loop_
_entity_poly.entity_id
_entity_poly.type
_entity_poly.pdbx_seq_one_letter_code
_entity_poly.pdbx_strand_id
1 'polypeptide(L)' 'MREALTFEGYAQTKEKLADLERRLLEIEKRTDLDNEHLASVRRSYKMMIREYLQDIKLYEAKQISMYQDDR' A
#
# COMPACT_ATOMS: atom_id res chain seq x y z
N MET A 1 -19.22 2.85 2.69
CA MET A 1 -18.73 3.90 1.80
C MET A 1 -17.36 4.37 2.24
N ARG A 2 -16.44 4.47 1.31
CA ARG A 2 -15.09 4.88 1.64
C ARG A 2 -14.97 6.40 1.53
N GLU A 3 -14.41 7.00 2.54
CA GLU A 3 -14.19 8.43 2.53
C GLU A 3 -12.90 8.76 1.80
N ALA A 4 -12.87 9.97 1.25
CA ALA A 4 -11.66 10.43 0.59
C ALA A 4 -10.55 10.58 1.61
N LEU A 5 -9.33 10.28 1.19
CA LEU A 5 -8.17 10.44 2.06
C LEU A 5 -7.89 11.92 2.28
N THR A 6 -7.53 12.26 3.50
CA THR A 6 -6.98 13.56 3.80
C THR A 6 -5.48 13.51 3.57
N PHE A 7 -4.83 14.68 3.63
CA PHE A 7 -3.39 14.69 3.49
C PHE A 7 -2.71 13.86 4.58
N GLU A 8 -3.22 13.95 5.80
CA GLU A 8 -2.68 13.14 6.89
C GLU A 8 -2.86 11.66 6.63
N GLY A 9 -4.05 11.28 6.18
CA GLY A 9 -4.31 9.90 5.87
C GLY A 9 -3.43 9.39 4.74
N TYR A 10 -3.22 10.24 3.75
CA TYR A 10 -2.35 9.90 2.64
C TYR A 10 -0.91 9.65 3.13
N ALA A 11 -0.40 10.54 3.96
CA ALA A 11 0.96 10.36 4.50
C ALA A 11 1.07 9.11 5.34
N GLN A 12 0.06 8.85 6.17
CA GLN A 12 0.05 7.65 7.00
C GLN A 12 -0.02 6.38 6.14
N THR A 13 -0.80 6.43 5.08
CA THR A 13 -0.90 5.29 4.18
C THR A 13 0.43 4.99 3.52
N LYS A 14 1.17 6.02 3.13
CA LYS A 14 2.48 5.81 2.54
C LYS A 14 3.45 5.21 3.55
N GLU A 15 3.37 5.63 4.81
CA GLU A 15 4.22 5.06 5.84
C GLU A 15 3.88 3.60 6.08
N LYS A 16 2.60 3.30 6.13
CA LYS A 16 2.17 1.91 6.34
C LYS A 16 2.60 1.03 5.18
N LEU A 17 2.52 1.56 3.97
CA LEU A 17 2.95 0.81 2.80
C LEU A 17 4.44 0.49 2.89
N ALA A 18 5.25 1.47 3.23
CA ALA A 18 6.68 1.24 3.35
C ALA A 18 6.98 0.22 4.44
N ASP A 19 6.25 0.27 5.53
CA ASP A 19 6.42 -0.68 6.62
C ASP A 19 6.07 -2.08 6.19
N LEU A 20 4.97 -2.23 5.45
CA LEU A 20 4.56 -3.53 4.96
C LEU A 20 5.60 -4.11 4.01
N GLU A 21 6.12 -3.28 3.12
CA GLU A 21 7.12 -3.75 2.17
C GLU A 21 8.38 -4.20 2.87
N ARG A 22 8.79 -3.47 3.89
CA ARG A 22 9.97 -3.84 4.67
C ARG A 22 9.76 -5.16 5.39
N ARG A 23 8.58 -5.33 6.01
CA ARG A 23 8.28 -6.56 6.71
C ARG A 23 8.23 -7.74 5.77
N LEU A 24 7.68 -7.56 4.58
CA LEU A 24 7.65 -8.62 3.61
C LEU A 24 9.04 -9.05 3.21
N LEU A 25 9.94 -8.09 2.99
CA LEU A 25 11.31 -8.43 2.67
C LEU A 25 11.98 -9.22 3.78
N GLU A 26 11.71 -8.85 5.03
CA GLU A 26 12.28 -9.58 6.16
C GLU A 26 11.74 -11.00 6.23
N ILE A 27 10.47 -11.17 5.98
CA ILE A 27 9.87 -12.49 5.98
C ILE A 27 10.44 -13.35 4.88
N GLU A 28 10.66 -12.76 3.71
CA GLU A 28 11.20 -13.52 2.58
C GLU A 28 12.64 -13.96 2.80
N LYS A 29 13.35 -13.29 3.71
CA LYS A 29 14.70 -13.70 4.04
C LYS A 29 14.77 -14.82 5.05
N ARG A 30 13.67 -15.13 5.70
CA ARG A 30 13.65 -16.19 6.70
C ARG A 30 13.71 -17.55 6.02
N THR A 31 14.49 -18.45 6.61
CA THR A 31 14.64 -19.79 6.07
C THR A 31 13.90 -20.84 6.90
N ASP A 32 13.28 -20.41 7.99
CA ASP A 32 12.58 -21.34 8.87
C ASP A 32 11.11 -21.51 8.50
N LEU A 33 10.63 -20.79 7.49
CA LEU A 33 9.26 -20.90 7.04
C LEU A 33 9.20 -21.86 5.85
N ASP A 34 8.16 -22.70 5.81
CA ASP A 34 8.01 -23.57 4.65
C ASP A 34 7.40 -22.77 3.49
N ASN A 35 7.44 -23.38 2.31
CA ASN A 35 7.05 -22.68 1.10
C ASN A 35 5.59 -22.32 1.08
N GLU A 36 4.73 -23.20 1.59
CA GLU A 36 3.30 -22.92 1.60
C GLU A 36 2.97 -21.76 2.52
N HIS A 37 3.59 -21.77 3.69
CA HIS A 37 3.34 -20.69 4.64
C HIS A 37 3.85 -19.37 4.09
N LEU A 38 5.03 -19.40 3.48
CA LEU A 38 5.60 -18.18 2.90
C LEU A 38 4.74 -17.65 1.77
N ALA A 39 4.22 -18.54 0.93
CA ALA A 39 3.37 -18.14 -0.17
C ALA A 39 2.09 -17.48 0.34
N SER A 40 1.52 -18.04 1.40
CA SER A 40 0.30 -17.49 1.98
C SER A 40 0.53 -16.10 2.55
N VAL A 41 1.63 -15.95 3.29
CA VAL A 41 1.97 -14.66 3.88
C VAL A 41 2.23 -13.64 2.79
N ARG A 42 2.97 -14.04 1.75
CA ARG A 42 3.29 -13.14 0.65
C ARG A 42 2.03 -12.67 -0.05
N ARG A 43 1.08 -13.57 -0.24
CA ARG A 43 -0.18 -13.21 -0.89
C ARG A 43 -0.94 -12.19 -0.06
N SER A 44 -1.03 -12.40 1.25
CA SER A 44 -1.74 -11.49 2.12
C SER A 44 -1.10 -10.11 2.12
N TYR A 45 0.23 -10.06 2.20
CA TYR A 45 0.92 -8.78 2.19
C TYR A 45 0.73 -8.06 0.86
N LYS A 46 0.79 -8.79 -0.24
CA LYS A 46 0.62 -8.17 -1.54
C LYS A 46 -0.76 -7.60 -1.72
N MET A 47 -1.78 -8.27 -1.17
CA MET A 47 -3.13 -7.72 -1.23
C MET A 47 -3.23 -6.41 -0.48
N MET A 48 -2.67 -6.36 0.72
CA MET A 48 -2.71 -5.12 1.50
C MET A 48 -1.92 -4.01 0.82
N ILE A 49 -0.77 -4.36 0.26
CA ILE A 49 0.05 -3.38 -0.44
C ILE A 49 -0.70 -2.83 -1.64
N ARG A 50 -1.38 -3.69 -2.37
CA ARG A 50 -2.15 -3.26 -3.53
C ARG A 50 -3.25 -2.29 -3.13
N GLU A 51 -3.94 -2.57 -2.03
CA GLU A 51 -5.00 -1.69 -1.58
C GLU A 51 -4.46 -0.33 -1.18
N TYR A 52 -3.34 -0.31 -0.47
CA TYR A 52 -2.75 0.96 -0.10
C TYR A 52 -2.27 1.73 -1.32
N LEU A 53 -1.67 1.04 -2.28
CA LEU A 53 -1.25 1.69 -3.51
C LEU A 53 -2.41 2.28 -4.27
N GLN A 54 -3.53 1.58 -4.28
CA GLN A 54 -4.71 2.08 -4.96
C GLN A 54 -5.22 3.36 -4.30
N ASP A 55 -5.26 3.37 -2.97
CA ASP A 55 -5.67 4.55 -2.24
C ASP A 55 -4.76 5.74 -2.54
N ILE A 56 -3.45 5.47 -2.57
CA ILE A 56 -2.48 6.51 -2.86
C ILE A 56 -2.66 7.06 -4.25
N LYS A 57 -2.86 6.17 -5.22
CA LYS A 57 -3.05 6.58 -6.60
C LYS A 57 -4.31 7.41 -6.77
N LEU A 58 -5.38 7.03 -6.09
CA LEU A 58 -6.62 7.78 -6.17
C LEU A 58 -6.45 9.18 -5.60
N TYR A 59 -5.73 9.29 -4.49
CA TYR A 59 -5.49 10.59 -3.90
C TYR A 59 -4.67 11.47 -4.84
N GLU A 60 -3.60 10.91 -5.38
CA GLU A 60 -2.72 11.65 -6.27
C GLU A 60 -3.41 12.05 -7.57
N ALA A 61 -4.23 11.17 -8.09
CA ALA A 61 -4.98 11.47 -9.30
C ALA A 61 -5.95 12.61 -9.05
N LYS A 62 -6.55 12.64 -7.88
CA LYS A 62 -7.47 13.69 -7.55
C LYS A 62 -6.76 15.04 -7.45
N GLN A 63 -5.55 15.04 -6.91
CA GLN A 63 -4.77 16.27 -6.83
C GLN A 63 -4.41 16.78 -8.21
N ILE A 64 -3.97 15.88 -9.06
CA ILE A 64 -3.61 16.26 -10.43
C ILE A 64 -4.83 16.79 -11.17
N SER A 65 -5.97 16.14 -10.97
CA SER A 65 -7.19 16.55 -11.64
C SER A 65 -7.57 17.97 -11.24
N MET A 66 -7.37 18.31 -9.98
CA MET A 66 -7.67 19.66 -9.52
C MET A 66 -6.79 20.69 -10.19
N TYR A 67 -5.54 20.35 -10.42
CA TYR A 67 -4.63 21.27 -11.09
C TYR A 67 -4.98 21.46 -12.56
N GLN A 68 -5.39 20.39 -13.18
CA GLN A 68 -5.64 20.43 -14.61
C GLN A 68 -7.03 20.92 -14.95
N ASP A 69 -7.84 21.10 -13.97
CA ASP A 69 -9.23 21.40 -14.19
C ASP A 69 -9.51 22.85 -14.46
N ASP A 70 -8.52 23.66 -14.42
CA ASP A 70 -8.73 25.09 -14.54
C ASP A 70 -8.52 25.59 -15.94
N ARG A 71 -8.93 24.86 -16.88
CA ARG A 71 -8.82 25.28 -18.26
C ARG A 71 -9.97 26.00 -18.77
#